data_e81ca58a4e3a0a2c90b749bf61544ece
#
_entry.id   e81ca58a4e3a0a2c90b749bf61544ece
#
_cell.length_a   1.000
_cell.length_b   1.000
_cell.length_c   1.000
_cell.angle_alpha   90.00
_cell.angle_beta   90.00
_cell.angle_gamma   90.00
#
_symmetry.space_group_name_H-M   'P 1'
#
loop_
_entity.id
_entity.type
_entity.pdbx_description
1 polymer ?
#
loop_
_entity_poly.entity_id
_entity_poly.type
_entity_poly.pdbx_seq_one_letter_code
_entity_poly.pdbx_strand_id
1 'polypeptide(L)'
;MSNSPLKVWLDRGGTLLRKSQKEPKANIVDAAMIGALEAALAEYRDVKELRAVLLDHEGPHFSFGASVAEHMPDQCADMLKSLHALVRSMINFPLPLLVAIKGQCLGGGMEVAAAGSMLFAAEDAKLGQPEIKLAVFAPAASCLLPERIGQAKAEDLLLSGRSMNGDEALTTGLVDSVTADPEVAALGYFDRSLAPSSASSLRFAVMAARDEYRQRVLAKLER
;
A
#
# COMPACT_ATOMS: atom_id res chain seq x y z
N MET A 1 0.18 -19.12 -19.53
CA MET A 1 -0.43 -18.32 -18.45
C MET A 1 0.67 -17.48 -17.84
N SER A 2 0.50 -16.18 -17.71
CA SER A 2 1.52 -15.28 -17.14
C SER A 2 1.84 -15.72 -15.71
N ASN A 3 3.10 -15.97 -15.41
CA ASN A 3 3.57 -16.34 -14.08
C ASN A 3 3.76 -15.11 -13.18
N SER A 4 3.05 -14.00 -13.47
CA SER A 4 3.11 -12.77 -12.68
C SER A 4 2.49 -12.99 -11.29
N PRO A 5 3.11 -12.51 -10.20
CA PRO A 5 2.55 -12.56 -8.84
C PRO A 5 1.37 -11.61 -8.66
N LEU A 6 1.05 -10.79 -9.68
CA LEU A 6 -0.01 -9.80 -9.67
C LEU A 6 -1.01 -10.05 -10.80
N LYS A 7 -2.30 -10.03 -10.48
CA LYS A 7 -3.38 -9.89 -11.45
C LYS A 7 -3.67 -8.41 -11.66
N VAL A 8 -3.83 -7.99 -12.91
CA VAL A 8 -4.16 -6.61 -13.28
C VAL A 8 -5.30 -6.61 -14.28
N TRP A 9 -6.34 -5.83 -14.03
CA TRP A 9 -7.45 -5.68 -14.97
C TRP A 9 -8.18 -4.35 -14.74
N LEU A 10 -8.88 -3.90 -15.77
CA LEU A 10 -9.79 -2.76 -15.68
C LEU A 10 -11.19 -3.23 -15.31
N ASP A 11 -11.79 -2.58 -14.32
CA ASP A 11 -13.14 -2.80 -13.82
C ASP A 11 -14.00 -1.53 -14.01
N ARG A 12 -15.29 -1.61 -13.72
CA ARG A 12 -16.21 -0.46 -13.79
C ARG A 12 -16.15 0.27 -15.14
N GLY A 13 -16.16 -0.48 -16.23
CA GLY A 13 -16.11 0.09 -17.58
C GLY A 13 -14.79 0.81 -17.88
N GLY A 14 -13.69 0.39 -17.30
CA GLY A 14 -12.36 0.95 -17.54
C GLY A 14 -11.99 2.11 -16.63
N THR A 15 -12.83 2.44 -15.62
CA THR A 15 -12.59 3.60 -14.74
C THR A 15 -11.91 3.25 -13.43
N LEU A 16 -11.82 1.96 -13.09
CA LEU A 16 -11.12 1.43 -11.92
C LEU A 16 -10.06 0.42 -12.35
N LEU A 17 -8.80 0.67 -12.01
CA LEU A 17 -7.73 -0.31 -12.16
C LEU A 17 -7.69 -1.20 -10.93
N ARG A 18 -7.87 -2.50 -11.13
CA ARG A 18 -7.74 -3.49 -10.06
C ARG A 18 -6.42 -4.22 -10.16
N LYS A 19 -5.79 -4.39 -9.01
CA LYS A 19 -4.55 -5.13 -8.83
C LYS A 19 -4.71 -6.07 -7.66
N SER A 20 -4.58 -7.37 -7.89
CA SER A 20 -4.69 -8.37 -6.83
C SER A 20 -3.40 -9.18 -6.73
N GLN A 21 -2.78 -9.13 -5.56
CA GLN A 21 -1.64 -9.98 -5.23
C GLN A 21 -2.12 -11.44 -5.16
N LYS A 22 -1.39 -12.36 -5.78
CA LYS A 22 -1.82 -13.76 -5.90
C LYS A 22 -0.73 -14.79 -5.60
N GLU A 23 0.27 -14.41 -4.83
CA GLU A 23 1.28 -15.37 -4.37
C GLU A 23 0.64 -16.40 -3.41
N PRO A 24 0.78 -17.71 -3.68
CA PRO A 24 -0.10 -18.76 -3.13
C PRO A 24 -0.08 -18.89 -1.61
N LYS A 25 0.92 -18.36 -0.90
CA LYS A 25 1.05 -18.58 0.54
C LYS A 25 1.18 -17.34 1.39
N ALA A 26 1.74 -16.23 0.88
CA ALA A 26 2.15 -15.15 1.75
C ALA A 26 2.10 -13.76 1.11
N ASN A 27 1.84 -13.63 -0.19
CA ASN A 27 1.89 -12.35 -0.91
C ASN A 27 3.17 -11.57 -0.54
N ILE A 28 4.32 -12.22 -0.66
CA ILE A 28 5.62 -11.62 -0.33
C ILE A 28 5.92 -10.46 -1.28
N VAL A 29 6.38 -9.35 -0.73
CA VAL A 29 6.84 -8.19 -1.48
C VAL A 29 8.32 -8.41 -1.82
N ASP A 30 8.56 -9.24 -2.83
CA ASP A 30 9.87 -9.52 -3.43
C ASP A 30 10.09 -8.70 -4.71
N ALA A 31 11.25 -8.85 -5.33
CA ALA A 31 11.59 -8.16 -6.57
C ALA A 31 10.56 -8.40 -7.70
N ALA A 32 9.97 -9.61 -7.78
CA ALA A 32 8.96 -9.93 -8.79
C ALA A 32 7.65 -9.19 -8.54
N MET A 33 7.18 -9.14 -7.29
CA MET A 33 5.97 -8.40 -6.90
C MET A 33 6.18 -6.88 -7.07
N ILE A 34 7.33 -6.36 -6.62
CA ILE A 34 7.69 -4.94 -6.78
C ILE A 34 7.67 -4.56 -8.27
N GLY A 35 8.37 -5.33 -9.11
CA GLY A 35 8.41 -5.08 -10.55
C GLY A 35 7.03 -5.15 -11.22
N ALA A 36 6.18 -6.08 -10.81
CA ALA A 36 4.82 -6.20 -11.34
C ALA A 36 3.93 -5.01 -10.93
N LEU A 37 4.03 -4.54 -9.69
CA LEU A 37 3.31 -3.35 -9.21
C LEU A 37 3.78 -2.08 -9.93
N GLU A 38 5.08 -1.87 -10.06
CA GLU A 38 5.69 -0.75 -10.78
C GLU A 38 5.24 -0.71 -12.25
N ALA A 39 5.37 -1.83 -12.96
CA ALA A 39 4.97 -1.93 -14.36
C ALA A 39 3.50 -1.58 -14.55
N ALA A 40 2.62 -2.12 -13.69
CA ALA A 40 1.20 -1.83 -13.76
C ALA A 40 0.86 -0.37 -13.41
N LEU A 41 1.58 0.27 -12.47
CA LEU A 41 1.39 1.69 -12.19
C LEU A 41 1.84 2.56 -13.38
N ALA A 42 2.98 2.23 -13.98
CA ALA A 42 3.51 2.96 -15.13
C ALA A 42 2.59 2.85 -16.35
N GLU A 43 2.11 1.65 -16.67
CA GLU A 43 1.22 1.37 -17.81
C GLU A 43 -0.09 2.18 -17.75
N TYR A 44 -0.69 2.28 -16.56
CA TYR A 44 -2.02 2.89 -16.41
C TYR A 44 -1.98 4.34 -15.92
N ARG A 45 -0.80 4.92 -15.69
CA ARG A 45 -0.65 6.28 -15.14
C ARG A 45 -1.41 7.35 -15.93
N ASP A 46 -1.33 7.27 -17.25
CA ASP A 46 -1.82 8.31 -18.16
C ASP A 46 -3.17 7.94 -18.82
N VAL A 47 -3.81 6.85 -18.40
CA VAL A 47 -5.14 6.47 -18.87
C VAL A 47 -6.16 7.51 -18.40
N LYS A 48 -6.75 8.24 -19.36
CA LYS A 48 -7.56 9.44 -19.09
C LYS A 48 -8.87 9.15 -18.36
N GLU A 49 -9.44 7.99 -18.61
CA GLU A 49 -10.73 7.54 -18.06
C GLU A 49 -10.59 7.01 -16.63
N LEU A 50 -9.38 6.66 -16.22
CA LEU A 50 -9.11 6.07 -14.92
C LEU A 50 -9.41 7.08 -13.80
N ARG A 51 -10.10 6.62 -12.75
CA ARG A 51 -10.51 7.42 -11.58
C ARG A 51 -9.86 6.96 -10.28
N ALA A 52 -9.52 5.69 -10.17
CA ALA A 52 -8.82 5.14 -9.01
C ALA A 52 -8.09 3.84 -9.34
N VAL A 53 -7.24 3.44 -8.41
CA VAL A 53 -6.64 2.11 -8.35
C VAL A 53 -7.15 1.42 -7.09
N LEU A 54 -7.48 0.14 -7.15
CA LEU A 54 -7.71 -0.72 -5.98
C LEU A 54 -6.64 -1.80 -5.96
N LEU A 55 -5.86 -1.81 -4.88
CA LEU A 55 -4.93 -2.88 -4.55
C LEU A 55 -5.58 -3.80 -3.51
N ASP A 56 -5.75 -5.04 -3.87
CA ASP A 56 -6.26 -6.10 -3.00
C ASP A 56 -5.36 -7.36 -3.07
N HIS A 57 -5.83 -8.47 -2.56
CA HIS A 57 -5.06 -9.72 -2.52
C HIS A 57 -5.98 -10.95 -2.60
N GLU A 58 -5.47 -12.03 -3.19
CA GLU A 58 -6.04 -13.36 -3.07
C GLU A 58 -5.54 -14.04 -1.78
N GLY A 59 -6.34 -14.96 -1.27
CA GLY A 59 -6.03 -15.68 -0.03
C GLY A 59 -6.36 -14.91 1.24
N PRO A 60 -5.97 -15.45 2.41
CA PRO A 60 -6.39 -14.93 3.70
C PRO A 60 -5.58 -13.72 4.20
N HIS A 61 -4.46 -13.39 3.58
CA HIS A 61 -3.53 -12.40 4.08
C HIS A 61 -3.10 -11.42 2.99
N PHE A 62 -3.05 -10.13 3.34
CA PHE A 62 -2.59 -9.09 2.42
C PHE A 62 -1.13 -9.29 2.05
N SER A 63 -0.24 -9.37 3.06
CA SER A 63 1.18 -9.67 2.84
C SER A 63 1.89 -9.97 4.17
N PHE A 64 2.82 -10.91 4.15
CA PHE A 64 3.72 -11.17 5.28
C PHE A 64 4.99 -10.29 5.26
N GLY A 65 5.12 -9.38 4.30
CA GLY A 65 6.23 -8.45 4.21
C GLY A 65 7.19 -8.75 3.08
N ALA A 66 8.37 -8.16 3.15
CA ALA A 66 9.42 -8.34 2.16
C ALA A 66 10.10 -9.71 2.27
N SER A 67 10.77 -10.13 1.21
CA SER A 67 11.48 -11.40 1.16
C SER A 67 12.65 -11.43 2.14
N VAL A 68 12.64 -12.36 3.10
CA VAL A 68 13.75 -12.55 4.04
C VAL A 68 15.04 -12.95 3.30
N ALA A 69 14.91 -13.72 2.21
CA ALA A 69 16.06 -14.11 1.40
C ALA A 69 16.76 -12.91 0.73
N GLU A 70 15.99 -11.90 0.32
CA GLU A 70 16.52 -10.68 -0.29
C GLU A 70 17.07 -9.66 0.73
N HIS A 71 16.92 -9.93 2.05
CA HIS A 71 17.54 -9.14 3.13
C HIS A 71 18.98 -9.57 3.46
N MET A 72 19.55 -10.50 2.70
CA MET A 72 20.95 -10.85 2.87
C MET A 72 21.85 -9.65 2.50
N PRO A 73 23.03 -9.51 3.14
CA PRO A 73 23.89 -8.32 2.99
C PRO A 73 24.25 -7.94 1.55
N ASP A 74 24.32 -8.93 0.66
CA ASP A 74 24.63 -8.77 -0.77
C ASP A 74 23.44 -8.29 -1.61
N GLN A 75 22.21 -8.41 -1.15
CA GLN A 75 20.99 -8.09 -1.89
C GLN A 75 20.14 -6.98 -1.24
N CYS A 76 20.33 -6.75 0.05
CA CYS A 76 19.50 -5.85 0.85
C CYS A 76 19.42 -4.42 0.28
N ALA A 77 20.54 -3.88 -0.19
CA ALA A 77 20.58 -2.51 -0.73
C ALA A 77 19.72 -2.37 -1.99
N ASP A 78 19.78 -3.33 -2.90
CA ASP A 78 19.00 -3.30 -4.16
C ASP A 78 17.52 -3.55 -3.89
N MET A 79 17.19 -4.46 -2.95
CA MET A 79 15.81 -4.70 -2.51
C MET A 79 15.21 -3.43 -1.90
N LEU A 80 15.88 -2.77 -0.97
CA LEU A 80 15.41 -1.52 -0.36
C LEU A 80 15.23 -0.41 -1.41
N LYS A 81 16.19 -0.25 -2.31
CA LYS A 81 16.10 0.71 -3.40
C LYS A 81 14.87 0.47 -4.28
N SER A 82 14.58 -0.79 -4.60
CA SER A 82 13.42 -1.17 -5.41
C SER A 82 12.10 -0.92 -4.65
N LEU A 83 12.03 -1.28 -3.37
CA LEU A 83 10.86 -1.02 -2.54
C LEU A 83 10.60 0.48 -2.37
N HIS A 84 11.65 1.27 -2.14
CA HIS A 84 11.53 2.74 -2.06
C HIS A 84 11.07 3.34 -3.40
N ALA A 85 11.55 2.83 -4.54
CA ALA A 85 11.07 3.26 -5.85
C ALA A 85 9.57 2.99 -6.01
N LEU A 86 9.08 1.79 -5.65
CA LEU A 86 7.65 1.47 -5.66
C LEU A 86 6.85 2.41 -4.75
N VAL A 87 7.28 2.63 -3.51
CA VAL A 87 6.62 3.57 -2.59
C VAL A 87 6.55 4.97 -3.19
N ARG A 88 7.64 5.46 -3.78
CA ARG A 88 7.67 6.75 -4.50
C ARG A 88 6.68 6.79 -5.65
N SER A 89 6.61 5.75 -6.47
CA SER A 89 5.67 5.63 -7.59
C SER A 89 4.22 5.68 -7.11
N MET A 90 3.90 4.98 -6.00
CA MET A 90 2.58 5.00 -5.40
C MET A 90 2.20 6.37 -4.83
N ILE A 91 3.11 7.03 -4.10
CA ILE A 91 2.88 8.36 -3.53
C ILE A 91 2.68 9.41 -4.64
N ASN A 92 3.42 9.28 -5.75
CA ASN A 92 3.33 10.17 -6.90
C ASN A 92 2.24 9.77 -7.90
N PHE A 93 1.50 8.70 -7.64
CA PHE A 93 0.43 8.31 -8.56
C PHE A 93 -0.69 9.36 -8.52
N PRO A 94 -1.15 9.84 -9.67
CA PRO A 94 -2.02 11.02 -9.73
C PRO A 94 -3.49 10.74 -9.43
N LEU A 95 -3.84 9.53 -8.99
CA LEU A 95 -5.21 9.12 -8.66
C LEU A 95 -5.26 8.46 -7.29
N PRO A 96 -6.46 8.39 -6.65
CA PRO A 96 -6.62 7.67 -5.40
C PRO A 96 -6.18 6.19 -5.53
N LEU A 97 -5.35 5.73 -4.60
CA LEU A 97 -5.02 4.33 -4.41
C LEU A 97 -5.79 3.80 -3.20
N LEU A 98 -6.79 2.99 -3.43
CA LEU A 98 -7.54 2.27 -2.41
C LEU A 98 -6.81 0.97 -2.10
N VAL A 99 -6.76 0.58 -0.84
CA VAL A 99 -6.11 -0.67 -0.41
C VAL A 99 -7.08 -1.46 0.46
N ALA A 100 -7.34 -2.72 0.10
CA ALA A 100 -8.19 -3.62 0.87
C ALA A 100 -7.33 -4.69 1.57
N ILE A 101 -7.43 -4.79 2.90
CA ILE A 101 -6.52 -5.53 3.76
C ILE A 101 -7.29 -6.55 4.58
N LYS A 102 -6.95 -7.85 4.44
CA LYS A 102 -7.40 -8.92 5.34
C LYS A 102 -6.19 -9.62 5.95
N GLY A 103 -6.37 -10.18 7.14
CA GLY A 103 -5.35 -10.97 7.83
C GLY A 103 -4.04 -10.23 8.06
N GLN A 104 -2.91 -10.84 7.72
CA GLN A 104 -1.59 -10.24 7.97
C GLN A 104 -1.27 -9.15 6.93
N CYS A 105 -0.79 -8.02 7.42
CA CYS A 105 -0.26 -6.90 6.64
C CYS A 105 0.99 -6.39 7.37
N LEU A 106 2.13 -6.99 7.09
CA LEU A 106 3.34 -6.84 7.88
C LEU A 106 4.50 -6.28 7.07
N GLY A 107 5.41 -5.56 7.73
CA GLY A 107 6.68 -5.12 7.16
C GLY A 107 6.54 -4.42 5.82
N GLY A 108 7.31 -4.82 4.83
CA GLY A 108 7.23 -4.29 3.47
C GLY A 108 5.82 -4.29 2.87
N GLY A 109 4.97 -5.28 3.24
CA GLY A 109 3.56 -5.28 2.85
C GLY A 109 2.77 -4.13 3.47
N MET A 110 3.03 -3.80 4.72
CA MET A 110 2.43 -2.64 5.37
C MET A 110 2.99 -1.31 4.82
N GLU A 111 4.27 -1.27 4.43
CA GLU A 111 4.86 -0.11 3.76
C GLU A 111 4.16 0.18 2.42
N VAL A 112 3.92 -0.86 1.62
CA VAL A 112 3.13 -0.77 0.38
C VAL A 112 1.70 -0.31 0.68
N ALA A 113 1.02 -0.90 1.66
CA ALA A 113 -0.34 -0.48 2.03
C ALA A 113 -0.37 0.98 2.48
N ALA A 114 0.56 1.41 3.35
CA ALA A 114 0.64 2.76 3.89
C ALA A 114 0.92 3.83 2.82
N ALA A 115 1.48 3.48 1.67
CA ALA A 115 1.64 4.38 0.53
C ALA A 115 0.31 4.65 -0.22
N GLY A 116 -0.74 3.90 0.05
CA GLY A 116 -2.09 4.10 -0.50
C GLY A 116 -2.73 5.41 -0.06
N SER A 117 -3.89 5.75 -0.65
CA SER A 117 -4.68 6.93 -0.26
C SER A 117 -5.62 6.62 0.88
N MET A 118 -6.38 5.53 0.74
CA MET A 118 -7.39 5.07 1.68
C MET A 118 -7.24 3.58 1.91
N LEU A 119 -7.23 3.18 3.17
CA LEU A 119 -7.05 1.81 3.60
C LEU A 119 -8.34 1.28 4.25
N PHE A 120 -8.81 0.16 3.75
CA PHE A 120 -9.97 -0.58 4.26
C PHE A 120 -9.45 -1.88 4.86
N ALA A 121 -9.72 -2.13 6.13
CA ALA A 121 -9.20 -3.31 6.82
C ALA A 121 -10.31 -4.20 7.36
N ALA A 122 -10.03 -5.50 7.47
CA ALA A 122 -10.87 -6.42 8.23
C ALA A 122 -10.67 -6.22 9.74
N GLU A 123 -11.69 -6.56 10.53
CA GLU A 123 -11.64 -6.45 12.00
C GLU A 123 -10.48 -7.25 12.60
N ASP A 124 -10.22 -8.43 12.04
CA ASP A 124 -9.16 -9.35 12.48
C ASP A 124 -7.80 -9.08 11.83
N ALA A 125 -7.70 -8.05 10.97
CA ALA A 125 -6.44 -7.69 10.33
C ALA A 125 -5.35 -7.39 11.36
N LYS A 126 -4.11 -7.77 11.02
CA LYS A 126 -2.90 -7.50 11.82
C LYS A 126 -1.96 -6.63 11.02
N LEU A 127 -1.85 -5.36 11.42
CA LEU A 127 -1.02 -4.37 10.74
C LEU A 127 0.20 -4.06 11.63
N GLY A 128 1.42 -4.29 11.14
CA GLY A 128 2.60 -4.13 11.99
C GLY A 128 3.92 -4.05 11.24
N GLN A 129 4.94 -3.59 11.99
CA GLN A 129 6.32 -3.45 11.51
C GLN A 129 7.26 -4.28 12.40
N PRO A 130 7.40 -5.60 12.13
CA PRO A 130 8.16 -6.49 13.01
C PRO A 130 9.69 -6.44 12.80
N GLU A 131 10.20 -5.61 11.91
CA GLU A 131 11.59 -5.55 11.48
C GLU A 131 12.57 -5.41 12.63
N ILE A 132 12.23 -4.62 13.65
CA ILE A 132 13.09 -4.41 14.83
C ILE A 132 13.37 -5.72 15.58
N LYS A 133 12.45 -6.68 15.55
CA LYS A 133 12.63 -8.01 16.14
C LYS A 133 13.60 -8.90 15.36
N LEU A 134 13.91 -8.50 14.12
CA LEU A 134 14.86 -9.16 13.23
C LEU A 134 16.21 -8.40 13.19
N ALA A 135 16.42 -7.46 14.12
CA ALA A 135 17.60 -6.60 14.22
C ALA A 135 17.82 -5.71 12.98
N VAL A 136 16.76 -5.37 12.28
CA VAL A 136 16.71 -4.37 11.19
C VAL A 136 15.63 -3.34 11.48
N PHE A 137 15.50 -2.31 10.67
CA PHE A 137 14.44 -1.32 10.79
C PHE A 137 13.67 -1.19 9.48
N ALA A 138 12.52 -0.54 9.50
CA ALA A 138 11.64 -0.35 8.35
C ALA A 138 11.79 1.09 7.80
N PRO A 139 12.65 1.33 6.77
CA PRO A 139 12.96 2.68 6.31
C PRO A 139 11.76 3.42 5.74
N ALA A 140 10.98 2.79 4.86
CA ALA A 140 9.81 3.42 4.25
C ALA A 140 8.70 3.65 5.29
N ALA A 141 8.43 2.70 6.19
CA ALA A 141 7.47 2.89 7.28
C ALA A 141 7.88 4.04 8.21
N SER A 142 9.18 4.22 8.47
CA SER A 142 9.69 5.34 9.28
C SER A 142 9.41 6.71 8.65
N CYS A 143 9.19 6.76 7.34
CA CYS A 143 8.78 7.96 6.63
C CYS A 143 7.25 8.12 6.54
N LEU A 144 6.52 7.01 6.34
CA LEU A 144 5.10 6.99 6.05
C LEU A 144 4.23 7.07 7.32
N LEU A 145 4.57 6.27 8.35
CA LEU A 145 3.71 6.12 9.52
C LEU A 145 3.56 7.41 10.33
N PRO A 146 4.62 8.21 10.59
CA PRO A 146 4.45 9.48 11.31
C PRO A 146 3.48 10.45 10.63
N GLU A 147 3.42 10.42 9.30
CA GLU A 147 2.50 11.26 8.52
C GLU A 147 1.03 10.76 8.59
N ARG A 148 0.82 9.46 8.85
CA ARG A 148 -0.53 8.88 8.95
C ARG A 148 -1.09 8.90 10.36
N ILE A 149 -0.29 8.47 11.35
CA ILE A 149 -0.78 8.20 12.71
C ILE A 149 -0.10 9.07 13.77
N GLY A 150 0.71 10.02 13.33
CA GLY A 150 1.50 10.88 14.21
C GLY A 150 2.72 10.17 14.81
N GLN A 151 3.68 10.99 15.29
CA GLN A 151 5.00 10.53 15.70
C GLN A 151 4.94 9.47 16.81
N ALA A 152 4.19 9.71 17.89
CA ALA A 152 4.19 8.82 19.06
C ALA A 152 3.65 7.41 18.74
N LYS A 153 2.61 7.31 17.91
CA LYS A 153 2.05 6.00 17.52
C LYS A 153 2.93 5.28 16.51
N ALA A 154 3.56 6.02 15.61
CA ALA A 154 4.54 5.47 14.68
C ALA A 154 5.77 4.90 15.43
N GLU A 155 6.31 5.64 16.40
CA GLU A 155 7.43 5.16 17.24
C GLU A 155 7.06 3.89 18.02
N ASP A 156 5.86 3.83 18.60
CA ASP A 156 5.39 2.64 19.30
C ASP A 156 5.42 1.40 18.39
N LEU A 157 4.89 1.49 17.16
CA LEU A 157 4.93 0.37 16.22
C LEU A 157 6.35 0.01 15.78
N LEU A 158 7.14 1.01 15.40
CA LEU A 158 8.48 0.81 14.84
C LEU A 158 9.47 0.28 15.88
N LEU A 159 9.38 0.73 17.14
CA LEU A 159 10.33 0.36 18.20
C LEU A 159 9.91 -0.91 18.93
N SER A 160 8.61 -1.19 19.05
CA SER A 160 8.13 -2.44 19.68
C SER A 160 8.06 -3.62 18.72
N GLY A 161 7.89 -3.36 17.41
CA GLY A 161 7.65 -4.37 16.40
C GLY A 161 6.32 -5.10 16.58
N ARG A 162 5.37 -4.52 17.34
CA ARG A 162 4.04 -5.09 17.54
C ARG A 162 3.14 -4.87 16.33
N SER A 163 1.97 -5.48 16.35
CA SER A 163 0.92 -5.23 15.37
C SER A 163 -0.29 -4.61 16.06
N MET A 164 -1.02 -3.79 15.32
CA MET A 164 -2.38 -3.31 15.62
C MET A 164 -3.40 -4.28 15.05
N ASN A 165 -4.56 -4.40 15.66
CA ASN A 165 -5.74 -4.96 15.03
C ASN A 165 -6.49 -3.87 14.24
N GLY A 166 -7.59 -4.26 13.55
CA GLY A 166 -8.37 -3.32 12.73
C GLY A 166 -8.91 -2.13 13.53
N ASP A 167 -9.48 -2.36 14.71
CA ASP A 167 -10.08 -1.31 15.55
C ASP A 167 -9.04 -0.31 16.06
N GLU A 168 -7.89 -0.79 16.50
CA GLU A 168 -6.77 0.07 16.90
C GLU A 168 -6.25 0.88 15.71
N ALA A 169 -6.13 0.24 14.54
CA ALA A 169 -5.71 0.90 13.31
C ALA A 169 -6.68 2.00 12.86
N LEU A 170 -8.00 1.78 13.03
CA LEU A 170 -9.01 2.81 12.78
C LEU A 170 -8.90 3.97 13.78
N THR A 171 -8.79 3.64 15.07
CA THR A 171 -8.68 4.65 16.14
C THR A 171 -7.45 5.53 16.00
N THR A 172 -6.35 4.98 15.52
CA THR A 172 -5.10 5.72 15.29
C THR A 172 -5.07 6.48 13.95
N GLY A 173 -6.02 6.24 13.05
CA GLY A 173 -6.06 6.81 11.71
C GLY A 173 -5.14 6.11 10.70
N LEU A 174 -4.64 4.91 11.02
CA LEU A 174 -3.85 4.12 10.08
C LEU A 174 -4.71 3.61 8.93
N VAL A 175 -5.94 3.18 9.24
CA VAL A 175 -6.94 2.79 8.24
C VAL A 175 -8.16 3.70 8.31
N ASP A 176 -8.84 3.84 7.19
CA ASP A 176 -9.98 4.75 7.04
C ASP A 176 -11.32 4.07 7.34
N SER A 177 -11.35 2.74 7.29
CA SER A 177 -12.55 1.94 7.55
C SER A 177 -12.20 0.53 8.02
N VAL A 178 -12.99 0.01 8.95
CA VAL A 178 -12.96 -1.40 9.38
C VAL A 178 -14.30 -2.05 9.07
N THR A 179 -14.26 -3.25 8.49
CA THR A 179 -15.44 -3.93 7.97
C THR A 179 -15.17 -5.42 7.78
N ALA A 180 -16.23 -6.22 7.76
CA ALA A 180 -16.12 -7.65 7.48
C ALA A 180 -15.55 -7.97 6.08
N ASP A 181 -15.80 -7.12 5.08
CA ASP A 181 -15.27 -7.27 3.73
C ASP A 181 -14.67 -5.95 3.20
N PRO A 182 -13.35 -5.76 3.39
CA PRO A 182 -12.64 -4.56 2.94
C PRO A 182 -12.69 -4.32 1.43
N GLU A 183 -12.70 -5.37 0.62
CA GLU A 183 -12.79 -5.24 -0.83
C GLU A 183 -14.15 -4.67 -1.24
N VAL A 184 -15.24 -5.23 -0.70
CA VAL A 184 -16.60 -4.73 -0.94
C VAL A 184 -16.74 -3.29 -0.46
N ALA A 185 -16.15 -2.94 0.69
CA ALA A 185 -16.18 -1.58 1.21
C ALA A 185 -15.42 -0.59 0.31
N ALA A 186 -14.24 -0.96 -0.16
CA ALA A 186 -13.45 -0.15 -1.08
C ALA A 186 -14.16 0.06 -2.43
N LEU A 187 -14.75 -1.01 -2.98
CA LEU A 187 -15.58 -0.92 -4.20
C LEU A 187 -16.80 -0.03 -3.99
N GLY A 188 -17.49 -0.19 -2.86
CA GLY A 188 -18.64 0.66 -2.51
C GLY A 188 -18.24 2.13 -2.34
N TYR A 189 -17.08 2.41 -1.77
CA TYR A 189 -16.55 3.77 -1.70
C TYR A 189 -16.26 4.33 -3.10
N PHE A 190 -15.62 3.55 -3.95
CA PHE A 190 -15.39 3.92 -5.34
C PHE A 190 -16.69 4.27 -6.05
N ASP A 191 -17.67 3.36 -6.00
CA ASP A 191 -18.94 3.50 -6.72
C ASP A 191 -19.74 4.74 -6.25
N ARG A 192 -19.73 5.05 -4.95
CA ARG A 192 -20.46 6.21 -4.39
C ARG A 192 -19.73 7.53 -4.56
N SER A 193 -18.40 7.55 -4.42
CA SER A 193 -17.66 8.79 -4.23
C SER A 193 -16.74 9.15 -5.40
N LEU A 194 -16.13 8.17 -6.05
CA LEU A 194 -15.14 8.42 -7.09
C LEU A 194 -15.71 8.23 -8.51
N ALA A 195 -16.54 7.22 -8.71
CA ALA A 195 -17.13 6.93 -10.02
C ALA A 195 -17.97 8.09 -10.59
N PRO A 196 -18.75 8.86 -9.80
CA PRO A 196 -19.48 10.01 -10.32
C PRO A 196 -18.60 11.21 -10.66
N SER A 197 -17.35 11.25 -10.17
CA SER A 197 -16.45 12.40 -10.30
C SER A 197 -15.70 12.37 -11.63
N SER A 198 -15.32 13.55 -12.11
CA SER A 198 -14.44 13.69 -13.28
C SER A 198 -13.04 13.14 -12.96
N ALA A 199 -12.50 12.31 -13.86
CA ALA A 199 -11.16 11.76 -13.72
C ALA A 199 -10.08 12.86 -13.64
N SER A 200 -10.22 13.95 -14.41
CA SER A 200 -9.30 15.09 -14.35
C SER A 200 -9.39 15.82 -13.01
N SER A 201 -10.60 16.05 -12.48
CA SER A 201 -10.77 16.69 -11.17
C SER A 201 -10.16 15.86 -10.04
N LEU A 202 -10.34 14.53 -10.08
CA LEU A 202 -9.71 13.62 -9.11
C LEU A 202 -8.17 13.71 -9.17
N ARG A 203 -7.58 13.77 -10.37
CA ARG A 203 -6.13 13.94 -10.54
C ARG A 203 -5.63 15.23 -9.89
N PHE A 204 -6.27 16.36 -10.18
CA PHE A 204 -5.89 17.64 -9.57
C PHE A 204 -6.10 17.64 -8.07
N ALA A 205 -7.22 17.10 -7.58
CA ALA A 205 -7.50 17.04 -6.14
C ALA A 205 -6.44 16.20 -5.38
N VAL A 206 -6.09 15.01 -5.89
CA VAL A 206 -5.05 14.17 -5.29
C VAL A 206 -3.70 14.87 -5.30
N MET A 207 -3.33 15.47 -6.43
CA MET A 207 -2.04 16.18 -6.56
C MET A 207 -1.95 17.35 -5.59
N ALA A 208 -3.01 18.15 -5.47
CA ALA A 208 -3.04 19.30 -4.56
C ALA A 208 -3.07 18.88 -3.08
N ALA A 209 -3.96 17.93 -2.72
CA ALA A 209 -4.10 17.49 -1.34
C ALA A 209 -2.86 16.79 -0.79
N ARG A 210 -2.04 16.18 -1.66
CA ARG A 210 -0.85 15.43 -1.27
C ARG A 210 0.46 16.20 -1.46
N ASP A 211 0.43 17.44 -1.86
CA ASP A 211 1.66 18.14 -2.26
C ASP A 211 2.70 18.22 -1.13
N GLU A 212 2.33 18.76 0.01
CA GLU A 212 3.22 18.85 1.18
C GLU A 212 3.59 17.46 1.74
N TYR A 213 2.62 16.54 1.80
CA TYR A 213 2.85 15.16 2.24
C TYR A 213 3.92 14.50 1.37
N ARG A 214 3.81 14.61 0.04
CA ARG A 214 4.80 14.06 -0.90
C ARG A 214 6.19 14.65 -0.66
N GLN A 215 6.28 15.96 -0.54
CA GLN A 215 7.56 16.63 -0.30
C GLN A 215 8.23 16.12 0.97
N ARG A 216 7.47 16.01 2.08
CA ARG A 216 8.02 15.52 3.36
C ARG A 216 8.46 14.06 3.30
N VAL A 217 7.63 13.18 2.72
CA VAL A 217 7.95 11.74 2.65
C VAL A 217 9.12 11.50 1.70
N LEU A 218 9.10 12.07 0.49
CA LEU A 218 10.14 11.85 -0.51
C LEU A 218 11.50 12.35 -0.02
N ALA A 219 11.55 13.53 0.62
CA ALA A 219 12.80 14.04 1.20
C ALA A 219 13.40 13.14 2.30
N LYS A 220 12.57 12.35 3.01
CA LYS A 220 13.03 11.37 4.00
C LYS A 220 13.49 10.07 3.36
N LEU A 221 12.79 9.60 2.31
CA LEU A 221 13.12 8.36 1.60
C LEU A 221 14.42 8.45 0.78
N GLU A 222 14.92 9.65 0.48
CA GLU A 222 16.15 9.89 -0.27
C GLU A 222 17.40 9.94 0.62
N ARG A 223 17.26 9.89 1.94
CA ARG A 223 18.35 9.93 2.94
C ARG A 223 18.83 8.54 3.30
#